data_6d6c1fd5490f288d8364d7d72314ffef
#
_entry.id   6d6c1fd5490f288d8364d7d72314ffef
#
_cell.length_a   1.000
_cell.length_b   1.000
_cell.length_c   1.000
_cell.angle_alpha   90.00
_cell.angle_beta   90.00
_cell.angle_gamma   90.00
#
_symmetry.space_group_name_H-M   'P 1'
#
loop_
_entity.id
_entity.type
_entity.pdbx_description
1 polymer ?
#
loop_
_entity_poly.entity_id
_entity_poly.type
_entity_poly.pdbx_seq_one_letter_code
_entity_poly.pdbx_strand_id
1 'polypeptide(L)'
;YTPQHTLSLHDALPIWVAELFSTGNVVVSGRRVPKGEPAREGDEIVVSIEGDDRASPEPEARLAVRLETPHCVIVAKPAGQPSAPLRGEIGTLAGALLGHYPEMADVGHSPREPGLLHRLDTQTSGLIVAARSVDAFNRLHLALREGAMTKRYLAIVDAEGLGEAGVIDAPIAPDRKNPKRVLVDEGLTPRTGKNRARPAATNYRVVRRQGALALIELTVSRALRHQIRAHLASIGHPLIGDATYGGRQAPELGERHALHASYIAWAGDDTIAGFALDEALPADMESLIAG
;
A
#
# COMPACT_ATOMS: atom_id res chain seq x y z
N TYR A 1 17.09 -28.64 23.84
CA TYR A 1 15.87 -27.90 24.24
C TYR A 1 15.32 -27.24 22.99
N THR A 2 14.31 -27.85 22.39
CA THR A 2 13.62 -27.31 21.22
C THR A 2 12.40 -26.54 21.73
N PRO A 3 12.21 -25.26 21.41
CA PRO A 3 10.99 -24.57 21.81
C PRO A 3 9.82 -25.11 20.98
N GLN A 4 8.84 -25.70 21.64
CA GLN A 4 7.53 -25.99 21.06
C GLN A 4 6.77 -24.67 20.91
N HIS A 5 6.77 -24.10 19.72
CA HIS A 5 5.82 -23.05 19.37
C HIS A 5 4.52 -23.70 18.93
N THR A 6 3.55 -23.74 19.83
CA THR A 6 2.17 -24.05 19.51
C THR A 6 1.61 -22.82 18.77
N LEU A 7 1.55 -22.87 17.44
CA LEU A 7 0.87 -21.88 16.64
C LEU A 7 -0.64 -21.99 16.91
N SER A 8 -1.18 -20.97 17.56
CA SER A 8 -2.62 -20.83 17.76
C SER A 8 -3.33 -20.70 16.41
N LEU A 9 -4.28 -21.59 16.12
CA LEU A 9 -5.06 -21.67 14.89
C LEU A 9 -6.04 -20.49 14.68
N HIS A 10 -6.00 -19.43 15.50
CA HIS A 10 -6.92 -18.30 15.43
C HIS A 10 -6.40 -17.07 14.70
N ASP A 11 -5.12 -17.00 14.36
CA ASP A 11 -4.62 -15.93 13.52
C ASP A 11 -4.86 -16.29 12.05
N ALA A 12 -5.60 -15.43 11.35
CA ALA A 12 -5.90 -15.61 9.93
C ALA A 12 -4.59 -15.80 9.16
N LEU A 13 -4.35 -17.03 8.71
CA LEU A 13 -3.17 -17.37 7.91
C LEU A 13 -3.07 -16.41 6.71
N PRO A 14 -1.88 -15.89 6.40
CA PRO A 14 -1.66 -15.02 5.25
C PRO A 14 -2.20 -15.65 3.95
N ILE A 15 -2.64 -14.82 3.00
CA ILE A 15 -3.24 -15.27 1.73
C ILE A 15 -2.34 -16.26 0.99
N TRP A 16 -1.02 -16.04 1.03
CA TRP A 16 -0.03 -16.89 0.40
C TRP A 16 0.01 -18.35 0.94
N VAL A 17 -0.32 -18.56 2.22
CA VAL A 17 -0.41 -19.92 2.77
C VAL A 17 -1.54 -20.71 2.13
N ALA A 18 -2.69 -20.06 1.85
CA ALA A 18 -3.78 -20.73 1.14
C ALA A 18 -3.41 -21.08 -0.30
N GLU A 19 -2.59 -20.26 -0.94
CA GLU A 19 -2.07 -20.47 -2.29
C GLU A 19 -1.12 -21.68 -2.33
N LEU A 20 -0.23 -21.83 -1.35
CA LEU A 20 0.65 -23.01 -1.24
C LEU A 20 -0.14 -24.33 -1.21
N PHE A 21 -1.27 -24.37 -0.51
CA PHE A 21 -2.13 -25.55 -0.52
C PHE A 21 -2.84 -25.75 -1.85
N SER A 22 -3.34 -24.69 -2.50
CA SER A 22 -4.05 -24.77 -3.77
C SER A 22 -3.15 -25.15 -4.95
N THR A 23 -1.87 -24.79 -4.88
CA THR A 23 -0.85 -25.14 -5.89
C THR A 23 -0.19 -26.49 -5.61
N GLY A 24 -0.53 -27.15 -4.49
CA GLY A 24 0.02 -28.44 -4.11
C GLY A 24 1.45 -28.36 -3.59
N ASN A 25 1.88 -27.21 -3.15
CA ASN A 25 3.22 -26.95 -2.62
C ASN A 25 3.36 -27.29 -1.12
N VAL A 26 2.31 -27.82 -0.50
CA VAL A 26 2.35 -28.41 0.85
C VAL A 26 2.16 -29.91 0.76
N VAL A 27 3.14 -30.63 1.23
CA VAL A 27 3.17 -32.11 1.26
C VAL A 27 3.34 -32.53 2.72
N VAL A 28 2.49 -33.45 3.18
CA VAL A 28 2.57 -34.05 4.52
C VAL A 28 2.85 -35.52 4.35
N SER A 29 3.98 -35.98 4.91
CA SER A 29 4.44 -37.39 4.82
C SER A 29 4.39 -37.92 3.39
N GLY A 30 4.90 -37.12 2.41
CA GLY A 30 4.95 -37.48 0.99
C GLY A 30 3.65 -37.33 0.21
N ARG A 31 2.55 -36.87 0.83
CA ARG A 31 1.23 -36.70 0.20
C ARG A 31 0.79 -35.25 0.17
N ARG A 32 0.28 -34.79 -0.98
CA ARG A 32 -0.38 -33.46 -1.08
C ARG A 32 -1.65 -33.45 -0.25
N VAL A 33 -1.82 -32.40 0.56
CA VAL A 33 -2.97 -32.25 1.46
C VAL A 33 -3.76 -30.96 1.16
N PRO A 34 -5.10 -31.00 1.29
CA PRO A 34 -5.90 -29.79 1.19
C PRO A 34 -5.71 -28.92 2.43
N LYS A 35 -5.98 -27.62 2.28
CA LYS A 35 -5.97 -26.69 3.41
C LYS A 35 -7.01 -27.09 4.46
N GLY A 36 -6.57 -27.22 5.70
CA GLY A 36 -7.42 -27.59 6.84
C GLY A 36 -7.37 -29.07 7.20
N GLU A 37 -6.59 -29.89 6.49
CA GLU A 37 -6.31 -31.25 6.93
C GLU A 37 -5.39 -31.19 8.17
N PRO A 38 -5.75 -31.86 9.28
CA PRO A 38 -4.94 -31.84 10.49
C PRO A 38 -3.67 -32.66 10.30
N ALA A 39 -2.52 -32.07 10.66
CA ALA A 39 -1.27 -32.81 10.77
C ALA A 39 -1.26 -33.64 12.08
N ARG A 40 -0.61 -34.80 12.07
CA ARG A 40 -0.42 -35.69 13.21
C ARG A 40 0.97 -35.49 13.77
N GLU A 41 1.14 -35.82 15.04
CA GLU A 41 2.47 -35.86 15.64
C GLU A 41 3.36 -36.89 14.90
N GLY A 42 4.55 -36.42 14.47
CA GLY A 42 5.49 -37.21 13.66
C GLY A 42 5.34 -37.06 12.15
N ASP A 43 4.34 -36.31 11.65
CA ASP A 43 4.26 -36.02 10.23
C ASP A 43 5.40 -35.08 9.78
N GLU A 44 6.04 -35.43 8.66
CA GLU A 44 6.98 -34.54 7.96
C GLU A 44 6.21 -33.61 7.06
N ILE A 45 6.32 -32.27 7.31
CA ILE A 45 5.68 -31.26 6.50
C ILE A 45 6.73 -30.62 5.59
N VAL A 46 6.63 -30.88 4.29
CA VAL A 46 7.47 -30.24 3.27
C VAL A 46 6.67 -29.13 2.59
N VAL A 47 7.18 -27.91 2.66
CA VAL A 47 6.62 -26.76 1.96
C VAL A 47 7.59 -26.37 0.84
N SER A 48 7.17 -26.61 -0.40
CA SER A 48 7.93 -26.21 -1.59
C SER A 48 7.54 -24.77 -1.95
N ILE A 49 8.42 -23.83 -1.70
CA ILE A 49 8.26 -22.45 -2.15
C ILE A 49 8.91 -22.36 -3.54
N GLU A 50 8.15 -22.67 -4.59
CA GLU A 50 8.62 -22.47 -5.95
C GLU A 50 8.64 -20.98 -6.31
N GLY A 51 9.82 -20.47 -6.49
CA GLY A 51 10.11 -19.09 -6.91
C GLY A 51 10.48 -18.19 -5.73
N ASP A 52 11.61 -17.55 -5.86
CA ASP A 52 12.04 -16.51 -4.96
C ASP A 52 11.11 -15.30 -5.16
N ASP A 53 10.10 -15.17 -4.29
CA ASP A 53 9.19 -14.01 -4.26
C ASP A 53 9.86 -12.77 -3.64
N ARG A 54 11.16 -12.85 -3.32
CA ARG A 54 11.93 -11.73 -2.76
C ARG A 54 12.05 -10.60 -3.76
N ALA A 55 12.12 -9.38 -3.26
CA ALA A 55 12.58 -8.28 -4.07
C ALA A 55 14.05 -8.50 -4.44
N SER A 56 14.40 -8.34 -5.71
CA SER A 56 15.79 -8.41 -6.16
C SER A 56 16.49 -7.08 -5.89
N PRO A 57 17.69 -7.06 -5.30
CA PRO A 57 18.44 -5.82 -5.10
C PRO A 57 18.78 -5.13 -6.43
N GLU A 58 18.53 -3.82 -6.51
CA GLU A 58 18.78 -2.99 -7.69
C GLU A 58 19.66 -1.79 -7.31
N PRO A 59 20.99 -1.97 -7.12
CA PRO A 59 21.89 -0.92 -6.62
C PRO A 59 22.03 0.28 -7.56
N GLU A 60 21.81 0.09 -8.86
CA GLU A 60 21.86 1.17 -9.86
C GLU A 60 20.52 1.92 -10.00
N ALA A 61 19.46 1.44 -9.34
CA ALA A 61 18.16 2.09 -9.40
C ALA A 61 18.19 3.43 -8.64
N ARG A 62 17.59 4.46 -9.25
CA ARG A 62 17.47 5.77 -8.59
C ARG A 62 16.53 5.70 -7.40
N LEU A 63 16.97 6.25 -6.27
CA LEU A 63 16.20 6.38 -5.05
C LEU A 63 16.17 7.85 -4.60
N ALA A 64 14.99 8.46 -4.63
CA ALA A 64 14.84 9.87 -4.24
C ALA A 64 14.64 9.98 -2.72
N VAL A 65 15.73 9.88 -1.97
CA VAL A 65 15.72 9.99 -0.49
C VAL A 65 15.38 11.42 -0.07
N ARG A 66 14.47 11.55 0.90
CA ARG A 66 14.07 12.82 1.54
C ARG A 66 14.51 12.93 2.99
N LEU A 67 14.56 11.80 3.67
CA LEU A 67 15.11 11.70 5.02
C LEU A 67 15.80 10.34 5.16
N GLU A 68 16.97 10.35 5.76
CA GLU A 68 17.68 9.14 6.17
C GLU A 68 18.08 9.24 7.63
N THR A 69 17.78 8.20 8.39
CA THR A 69 18.16 8.04 9.80
C THR A 69 18.69 6.62 10.02
N PRO A 70 19.29 6.32 11.18
CA PRO A 70 19.64 4.94 11.51
C PRO A 70 18.43 3.97 11.55
N HIS A 71 17.21 4.49 11.73
CA HIS A 71 16.01 3.70 11.95
C HIS A 71 15.12 3.56 10.71
N CYS A 72 15.07 4.59 9.88
CA CYS A 72 14.21 4.60 8.70
C CYS A 72 14.78 5.47 7.58
N VAL A 73 14.30 5.20 6.37
CA VAL A 73 14.46 6.06 5.22
C VAL A 73 13.07 6.47 4.69
N ILE A 74 12.93 7.75 4.32
CA ILE A 74 11.72 8.28 3.67
C ILE A 74 12.11 8.69 2.27
N VAL A 75 11.39 8.15 1.30
CA VAL A 75 11.68 8.34 -0.13
C VAL A 75 10.48 8.88 -0.87
N ALA A 76 10.72 9.65 -1.93
CA ALA A 76 9.70 10.06 -2.87
C ALA A 76 9.63 9.07 -4.04
N LYS A 77 8.62 8.21 -4.04
CA LYS A 77 8.38 7.25 -5.14
C LYS A 77 7.83 7.99 -6.37
N PRO A 78 8.40 7.84 -7.56
CA PRO A 78 7.78 8.38 -8.78
C PRO A 78 6.49 7.62 -9.14
N ALA A 79 5.64 8.24 -9.96
CA ALA A 79 4.57 7.52 -10.64
C ALA A 79 5.15 6.53 -11.66
N GLY A 80 4.42 5.43 -11.92
CA GLY A 80 4.86 4.37 -12.82
C GLY A 80 5.75 3.30 -12.16
N GLN A 81 6.33 3.57 -10.98
CA GLN A 81 7.13 2.60 -10.24
C GLN A 81 6.27 1.76 -9.30
N PRO A 82 6.26 0.42 -9.39
CA PRO A 82 5.64 -0.44 -8.39
C PRO A 82 6.33 -0.30 -7.02
N SER A 83 5.56 -0.33 -5.93
CA SER A 83 6.15 -0.32 -4.58
C SER A 83 6.85 -1.62 -4.24
N ALA A 84 6.27 -2.75 -4.65
CA ALA A 84 6.80 -4.09 -4.42
C ALA A 84 6.64 -4.94 -5.68
N PRO A 85 7.53 -5.91 -5.92
CA PRO A 85 7.50 -6.72 -7.14
C PRO A 85 6.30 -7.66 -7.18
N LEU A 86 5.79 -7.90 -8.37
CA LEU A 86 5.19 -9.17 -8.72
C LEU A 86 6.34 -10.19 -8.92
N ARG A 87 6.01 -11.49 -9.12
CA ARG A 87 7.02 -12.53 -9.27
C ARG A 87 8.01 -12.21 -10.39
N GLY A 88 9.30 -12.07 -10.04
CA GLY A 88 10.38 -11.77 -10.98
C GLY A 88 10.38 -10.35 -11.56
N GLU A 89 9.53 -9.44 -11.07
CA GLU A 89 9.49 -8.06 -11.52
C GLU A 89 10.67 -7.25 -10.95
N ILE A 90 11.29 -6.45 -11.78
CA ILE A 90 12.35 -5.49 -11.47
C ILE A 90 11.84 -4.05 -11.66
N GLY A 91 12.65 -3.04 -11.34
CA GLY A 91 12.26 -1.63 -11.43
C GLY A 91 11.36 -1.17 -10.28
N THR A 92 11.34 -1.93 -9.19
CA THR A 92 10.46 -1.66 -8.05
C THR A 92 11.12 -0.80 -6.99
N LEU A 93 10.32 -0.11 -6.16
CA LEU A 93 10.86 0.62 -5.01
C LEU A 93 11.54 -0.34 -4.02
N ALA A 94 10.98 -1.52 -3.79
CA ALA A 94 11.55 -2.55 -2.93
C ALA A 94 12.94 -2.99 -3.41
N GLY A 95 13.12 -3.21 -4.71
CA GLY A 95 14.40 -3.54 -5.32
C GLY A 95 15.42 -2.41 -5.17
N ALA A 96 15.01 -1.17 -5.42
CA ALA A 96 15.86 0.01 -5.22
C ALA A 96 16.27 0.16 -3.74
N LEU A 97 15.33 0.00 -2.80
CA LEU A 97 15.65 0.05 -1.36
C LEU A 97 16.67 -1.03 -0.97
N LEU A 98 16.48 -2.27 -1.41
CA LEU A 98 17.45 -3.34 -1.13
C LEU A 98 18.81 -3.11 -1.76
N GLY A 99 18.86 -2.50 -2.95
CA GLY A 99 20.11 -2.15 -3.59
C GLY A 99 20.94 -1.12 -2.81
N HIS A 100 20.27 -0.15 -2.20
CA HIS A 100 20.90 0.92 -1.41
C HIS A 100 21.04 0.57 0.09
N TYR A 101 20.16 -0.25 0.63
CA TYR A 101 20.05 -0.62 2.06
C TYR A 101 19.91 -2.14 2.20
N PRO A 102 20.97 -2.92 1.95
CA PRO A 102 20.91 -4.39 1.96
C PRO A 102 20.52 -4.97 3.32
N GLU A 103 20.72 -4.22 4.40
CA GLU A 103 20.28 -4.59 5.76
C GLU A 103 18.76 -4.75 5.90
N MET A 104 17.99 -4.21 4.97
CA MET A 104 16.52 -4.34 4.98
C MET A 104 16.00 -5.70 4.50
N ALA A 105 16.85 -6.60 3.99
CA ALA A 105 16.43 -7.84 3.32
C ALA A 105 15.43 -8.69 4.12
N ASP A 106 15.60 -8.76 5.44
CA ASP A 106 14.75 -9.53 6.34
C ASP A 106 13.87 -8.63 7.25
N VAL A 107 13.73 -7.35 6.90
CA VAL A 107 12.91 -6.39 7.65
C VAL A 107 11.50 -6.35 7.05
N GLY A 108 10.47 -6.54 7.90
CA GLY A 108 9.07 -6.44 7.49
C GLY A 108 8.31 -7.76 7.53
N HIS A 109 7.10 -7.75 6.97
CA HIS A 109 6.20 -8.90 6.98
C HIS A 109 6.33 -9.80 5.75
N SER A 110 7.05 -9.35 4.73
CA SER A 110 7.16 -10.06 3.47
C SER A 110 8.52 -9.79 2.82
N PRO A 111 9.20 -10.80 2.32
CA PRO A 111 10.46 -10.64 1.59
C PRO A 111 10.29 -9.87 0.26
N ARG A 112 9.05 -9.66 -0.19
CA ARG A 112 8.70 -8.81 -1.35
C ARG A 112 8.66 -7.32 -1.00
N GLU A 113 8.54 -6.98 0.28
CA GLU A 113 8.31 -5.62 0.79
C GLU A 113 9.34 -5.26 1.87
N PRO A 114 10.65 -5.46 1.63
CA PRO A 114 11.69 -5.25 2.64
C PRO A 114 11.64 -3.82 3.18
N GLY A 115 11.51 -3.71 4.50
CA GLY A 115 11.43 -2.44 5.21
C GLY A 115 10.16 -1.62 4.99
N LEU A 116 9.36 -1.86 3.95
CA LEU A 116 8.22 -1.02 3.60
C LEU A 116 7.12 -1.06 4.68
N LEU A 117 6.80 0.10 5.27
CA LEU A 117 5.70 0.21 6.23
C LEU A 117 4.32 0.26 5.54
N HIS A 118 4.27 0.79 4.35
CA HIS A 118 3.07 0.91 3.52
C HIS A 118 3.44 0.97 2.05
N ARG A 119 2.43 0.94 1.18
CA ARG A 119 2.60 1.01 -0.26
C ARG A 119 1.79 2.14 -0.86
N LEU A 120 2.24 2.60 -2.01
CA LEU A 120 1.46 3.39 -2.95
C LEU A 120 1.17 2.54 -4.20
N ASP A 121 0.06 2.83 -4.88
CA ASP A 121 -0.23 2.22 -6.17
C ASP A 121 0.88 2.57 -7.17
N THR A 122 1.07 1.77 -8.20
CA THR A 122 2.12 1.98 -9.22
C THR A 122 2.08 3.41 -9.77
N GLN A 123 0.90 3.91 -10.12
CA GLN A 123 0.71 5.22 -10.69
C GLN A 123 0.56 6.37 -9.68
N THR A 124 0.59 6.08 -8.39
CA THR A 124 0.62 7.08 -7.30
C THR A 124 2.05 7.45 -6.99
N SER A 125 2.36 8.74 -6.96
CA SER A 125 3.67 9.27 -6.55
C SER A 125 3.67 9.74 -5.09
N GLY A 126 4.84 10.03 -4.52
CA GLY A 126 5.00 10.69 -3.24
C GLY A 126 5.68 9.86 -2.15
N LEU A 127 5.52 10.31 -0.91
CA LEU A 127 6.31 9.84 0.22
C LEU A 127 5.94 8.42 0.67
N ILE A 128 6.97 7.61 0.88
CA ILE A 128 6.91 6.28 1.50
C ILE A 128 7.97 6.19 2.58
N VAL A 129 7.60 5.59 3.72
CA VAL A 129 8.53 5.27 4.83
C VAL A 129 8.93 3.81 4.74
N ALA A 130 10.23 3.55 4.88
CA ALA A 130 10.78 2.21 5.03
C ALA A 130 11.67 2.14 6.27
N ALA A 131 11.53 1.09 7.06
CA ALA A 131 12.33 0.83 8.25
C ALA A 131 13.62 0.08 7.89
N ARG A 132 14.72 0.39 8.58
CA ARG A 132 16.05 -0.20 8.35
C ARG A 132 16.37 -1.39 9.25
N SER A 133 15.55 -1.64 10.26
CA SER A 133 15.71 -2.78 11.17
C SER A 133 14.35 -3.33 11.60
N VAL A 134 14.35 -4.56 12.10
CA VAL A 134 13.13 -5.22 12.60
C VAL A 134 12.53 -4.45 13.78
N ASP A 135 13.34 -3.94 14.71
CA ASP A 135 12.85 -3.13 15.84
C ASP A 135 12.19 -1.83 15.35
N ALA A 136 12.87 -1.09 14.47
CA ALA A 136 12.31 0.12 13.87
C ALA A 136 11.02 -0.18 13.09
N PHE A 137 10.97 -1.30 12.36
CA PHE A 137 9.77 -1.72 11.64
C PHE A 137 8.58 -1.93 12.60
N ASN A 138 8.80 -2.66 13.68
CA ASN A 138 7.73 -2.95 14.64
C ASN A 138 7.18 -1.67 15.28
N ARG A 139 8.03 -0.74 15.70
CA ARG A 139 7.64 0.56 16.30
C ARG A 139 6.89 1.44 15.31
N LEU A 140 7.45 1.66 14.15
CA LEU A 140 6.86 2.50 13.10
C LEU A 140 5.56 1.88 12.56
N HIS A 141 5.51 0.57 12.41
CA HIS A 141 4.30 -0.13 11.98
C HIS A 141 3.18 -0.07 13.03
N LEU A 142 3.53 -0.13 14.32
CA LEU A 142 2.58 0.10 15.41
C LEU A 142 2.01 1.53 15.33
N ALA A 143 2.87 2.54 15.21
CA ALA A 143 2.45 3.94 15.06
C ALA A 143 1.52 4.14 13.85
N LEU A 144 1.83 3.49 12.72
CA LEU A 144 0.98 3.52 11.53
C LEU A 144 -0.40 2.86 11.78
N ARG A 145 -0.43 1.72 12.46
CA ARG A 145 -1.67 0.99 12.78
C ARG A 145 -2.57 1.73 13.76
N GLU A 146 -1.98 2.43 14.71
CA GLU A 146 -2.69 3.22 15.73
C GLU A 146 -3.14 4.58 15.20
N GLY A 147 -2.74 4.94 13.96
CA GLY A 147 -3.08 6.23 13.35
C GLY A 147 -2.26 7.39 13.90
N ALA A 148 -1.14 7.11 14.57
CA ALA A 148 -0.22 8.13 15.09
C ALA A 148 0.61 8.81 13.98
N MET A 149 0.62 8.23 12.77
CA MET A 149 1.23 8.86 11.60
C MET A 149 0.19 9.65 10.80
N THR A 150 0.44 10.92 10.59
CA THR A 150 -0.36 11.78 9.70
C THR A 150 0.10 11.61 8.27
N LYS A 151 -0.83 11.36 7.36
CA LYS A 151 -0.59 11.30 5.90
C LYS A 151 -1.56 12.19 5.18
N ARG A 152 -1.04 13.05 4.28
CA ARG A 152 -1.87 13.85 3.38
C ARG A 152 -1.54 13.53 1.94
N TYR A 153 -2.54 13.61 1.12
CA TYR A 153 -2.45 13.41 -0.32
C TYR A 153 -2.99 14.64 -1.03
N LEU A 154 -2.44 14.93 -2.19
CA LEU A 154 -2.99 15.88 -3.14
C LEU A 154 -3.56 15.10 -4.33
N ALA A 155 -4.73 15.50 -4.79
CA ALA A 155 -5.39 14.89 -5.94
C ALA A 155 -6.06 15.95 -6.81
N ILE A 156 -6.18 15.64 -8.12
CA ILE A 156 -6.94 16.48 -9.04
C ILE A 156 -8.16 15.72 -9.52
N VAL A 157 -9.32 16.37 -9.42
CA VAL A 157 -10.63 15.83 -9.80
C VAL A 157 -11.41 16.84 -10.63
N ASP A 158 -12.50 16.42 -11.28
CA ASP A 158 -13.45 17.34 -11.85
C ASP A 158 -14.18 18.12 -10.74
N ALA A 159 -14.27 19.46 -10.90
CA ALA A 159 -14.75 20.38 -9.87
C ALA A 159 -16.27 20.56 -9.86
N GLU A 160 -16.96 20.17 -10.93
CA GLU A 160 -18.40 20.38 -11.09
C GLU A 160 -19.19 19.63 -10.01
N GLY A 161 -19.96 20.33 -9.21
CA GLY A 161 -20.73 19.76 -8.09
C GLY A 161 -19.94 19.36 -6.85
N LEU A 162 -18.60 19.47 -6.87
CA LEU A 162 -17.77 19.17 -5.69
C LEU A 162 -17.91 20.24 -4.62
N GLY A 163 -18.27 19.85 -3.38
CA GLY A 163 -18.25 20.72 -2.20
C GLY A 163 -16.85 21.14 -1.79
N GLU A 164 -16.73 22.24 -1.00
CA GLU A 164 -15.42 22.77 -0.55
C GLU A 164 -14.68 21.80 0.40
N ALA A 165 -15.41 20.98 1.13
CA ALA A 165 -14.87 19.93 1.98
C ALA A 165 -15.93 18.87 2.22
N GLY A 166 -15.50 17.66 2.56
CA GLY A 166 -16.41 16.58 2.89
C GLY A 166 -15.71 15.36 3.47
N VAL A 167 -16.53 14.41 3.90
CA VAL A 167 -16.11 13.11 4.39
C VAL A 167 -16.83 12.04 3.57
N ILE A 168 -16.07 11.12 3.01
CA ILE A 168 -16.60 9.92 2.35
C ILE A 168 -16.40 8.78 3.34
N ASP A 169 -17.46 8.43 4.06
CA ASP A 169 -17.45 7.35 5.05
C ASP A 169 -18.26 6.17 4.50
N ALA A 170 -17.57 5.29 3.82
CA ALA A 170 -18.19 4.14 3.17
C ALA A 170 -17.22 2.92 3.19
N PRO A 171 -17.72 1.71 3.47
CA PRO A 171 -16.89 0.53 3.52
C PRO A 171 -16.38 0.13 2.15
N ILE A 172 -15.18 -0.47 2.12
CA ILE A 172 -14.50 -0.91 0.91
C ILE A 172 -14.32 -2.44 0.94
N ALA A 173 -14.63 -3.10 -0.17
CA ALA A 173 -14.43 -4.52 -0.38
C ALA A 173 -13.70 -4.81 -1.69
N PRO A 174 -12.95 -5.95 -1.80
CA PRO A 174 -12.43 -6.42 -3.08
C PRO A 174 -13.56 -6.67 -4.08
N ASP A 175 -13.37 -6.24 -5.33
CA ASP A 175 -14.28 -6.58 -6.43
C ASP A 175 -14.03 -8.03 -6.86
N ARG A 176 -15.02 -8.91 -6.71
CA ARG A 176 -14.92 -10.32 -7.10
C ARG A 176 -14.88 -10.54 -8.61
N LYS A 177 -15.47 -9.61 -9.38
CA LYS A 177 -15.51 -9.69 -10.84
C LYS A 177 -14.27 -9.10 -11.48
N ASN A 178 -13.64 -8.14 -10.80
CA ASN A 178 -12.42 -7.50 -11.28
C ASN A 178 -11.40 -7.34 -10.13
N PRO A 179 -10.43 -8.24 -10.00
CA PRO A 179 -9.44 -8.20 -8.92
C PRO A 179 -8.52 -6.97 -8.97
N LYS A 180 -8.55 -6.20 -10.08
CA LYS A 180 -7.77 -4.96 -10.22
C LYS A 180 -8.42 -3.76 -9.52
N ARG A 181 -9.65 -3.89 -8.97
CA ARG A 181 -10.36 -2.79 -8.32
C ARG A 181 -10.97 -3.19 -6.98
N VAL A 182 -11.46 -2.22 -6.25
CA VAL A 182 -12.28 -2.39 -5.05
C VAL A 182 -13.64 -1.76 -5.27
N LEU A 183 -14.63 -2.20 -4.52
CA LEU A 183 -15.98 -1.66 -4.49
C LEU A 183 -16.15 -0.80 -3.25
N VAL A 184 -16.91 0.28 -3.39
CA VAL A 184 -17.43 1.11 -2.31
C VAL A 184 -18.94 0.92 -2.32
N ASP A 185 -19.52 0.55 -1.17
CA ASP A 185 -20.95 0.31 -1.11
C ASP A 185 -21.45 0.52 0.33
N GLU A 186 -22.38 1.43 0.51
CA GLU A 186 -23.06 1.67 1.78
C GLU A 186 -23.93 0.48 2.24
N GLY A 187 -24.31 -0.38 1.30
CA GLY A 187 -25.08 -1.61 1.54
C GLY A 187 -24.25 -2.86 1.80
N LEU A 188 -22.91 -2.78 1.75
CA LEU A 188 -22.04 -3.92 2.03
C LEU A 188 -22.11 -4.31 3.50
N THR A 189 -23.01 -5.24 3.81
CA THR A 189 -23.03 -5.87 5.15
C THR A 189 -21.65 -6.47 5.45
N PRO A 190 -21.16 -6.32 6.70
CA PRO A 190 -19.93 -6.97 7.12
C PRO A 190 -20.05 -8.48 6.94
N ARG A 191 -19.53 -9.01 5.85
CA ARG A 191 -19.46 -10.46 5.63
C ARG A 191 -18.21 -10.99 6.31
N THR A 192 -18.30 -12.17 6.91
CA THR A 192 -17.15 -12.90 7.42
C THR A 192 -16.31 -13.46 6.26
N GLY A 193 -14.98 -13.51 6.41
CA GLY A 193 -14.05 -14.10 5.43
C GLY A 193 -13.22 -13.10 4.62
N LYS A 194 -12.46 -13.61 3.64
CA LYS A 194 -11.45 -12.87 2.85
C LYS A 194 -11.99 -11.70 2.03
N ASN A 195 -13.30 -11.65 1.77
CA ASN A 195 -13.97 -10.60 1.00
C ASN A 195 -14.81 -9.67 1.88
N ARG A 196 -14.47 -9.56 3.15
CA ARG A 196 -15.16 -8.69 4.10
C ARG A 196 -14.98 -7.22 3.70
N ALA A 197 -16.08 -6.48 3.66
CA ALA A 197 -16.04 -5.03 3.59
C ALA A 197 -15.34 -4.48 4.85
N ARG A 198 -14.44 -3.53 4.65
CA ARG A 198 -13.67 -2.89 5.72
C ARG A 198 -14.11 -1.45 5.85
N PRO A 199 -14.43 -0.96 7.06
CA PRO A 199 -14.70 0.45 7.28
C PRO A 199 -13.56 1.31 6.75
N ALA A 200 -13.91 2.40 6.08
CA ALA A 200 -12.95 3.34 5.51
C ALA A 200 -13.56 4.72 5.49
N ALA A 201 -12.79 5.73 5.89
CA ALA A 201 -13.17 7.12 5.80
C ALA A 201 -12.06 7.91 5.09
N THR A 202 -12.48 8.81 4.20
CA THR A 202 -11.59 9.73 3.47
C THR A 202 -12.14 11.13 3.65
N ASN A 203 -11.36 12.00 4.30
CA ASN A 203 -11.68 13.42 4.39
C ASN A 203 -11.03 14.13 3.20
N TYR A 204 -11.73 15.12 2.62
CA TYR A 204 -11.16 16.00 1.61
C TYR A 204 -11.49 17.46 1.87
N ARG A 205 -10.64 18.35 1.38
CA ARG A 205 -10.91 19.79 1.27
C ARG A 205 -10.34 20.31 -0.05
N VAL A 206 -11.02 21.27 -0.66
CA VAL A 206 -10.53 21.93 -1.86
C VAL A 206 -9.40 22.88 -1.47
N VAL A 207 -8.28 22.78 -2.18
CA VAL A 207 -7.11 23.66 -2.03
C VAL A 207 -7.12 24.78 -3.08
N ARG A 208 -7.47 24.40 -4.32
CA ARG A 208 -7.50 25.33 -5.46
C ARG A 208 -8.50 24.83 -6.50
N ARG A 209 -9.22 25.74 -7.13
CA ARG A 209 -10.04 25.49 -8.31
C ARG A 209 -9.43 26.16 -9.52
N GLN A 210 -9.43 25.47 -10.65
CA GLN A 210 -8.98 26.01 -11.93
C GLN A 210 -9.87 25.49 -13.05
N GLY A 211 -10.71 26.38 -13.59
CA GLY A 211 -11.70 25.97 -14.60
C GLY A 211 -12.60 24.84 -14.11
N ALA A 212 -12.62 23.75 -14.84
CA ALA A 212 -13.38 22.54 -14.51
C ALA A 212 -12.66 21.61 -13.51
N LEU A 213 -11.47 21.97 -13.01
CA LEU A 213 -10.65 21.13 -12.14
C LEU A 213 -10.60 21.66 -10.71
N ALA A 214 -10.43 20.75 -9.76
CA ALA A 214 -10.11 21.06 -8.37
C ALA A 214 -8.89 20.26 -7.92
N LEU A 215 -7.92 20.96 -7.33
CA LEU A 215 -6.89 20.38 -6.49
C LEU A 215 -7.46 20.24 -5.09
N ILE A 216 -7.47 19.01 -4.58
CA ILE A 216 -7.98 18.69 -3.26
C ILE A 216 -6.88 18.06 -2.39
N GLU A 217 -6.89 18.40 -1.12
CA GLU A 217 -6.10 17.69 -0.11
C GLU A 217 -6.97 16.62 0.55
N LEU A 218 -6.39 15.44 0.76
CA LEU A 218 -7.08 14.33 1.37
C LEU A 218 -6.31 13.79 2.57
N THR A 219 -7.05 13.34 3.58
CA THR A 219 -6.50 12.62 4.73
C THR A 219 -7.23 11.30 4.92
N VAL A 220 -6.46 10.25 5.24
CA VAL A 220 -6.96 8.92 5.55
C VAL A 220 -6.25 8.40 6.80
N SER A 221 -6.99 7.90 7.78
CA SER A 221 -6.40 7.34 9.00
C SER A 221 -5.69 6.02 8.71
N ARG A 222 -6.33 5.16 7.92
CA ARG A 222 -5.78 3.89 7.41
C ARG A 222 -6.02 3.84 5.91
N ALA A 223 -4.95 3.80 5.13
CA ALA A 223 -5.08 3.65 3.68
C ALA A 223 -5.34 2.18 3.33
N LEU A 224 -6.53 1.88 2.85
CA LEU A 224 -6.83 0.61 2.19
C LEU A 224 -6.44 0.68 0.71
N ARG A 225 -6.26 -0.48 0.09
CA ARG A 225 -5.98 -0.55 -1.34
C ARG A 225 -6.99 0.27 -2.14
N HIS A 226 -6.51 1.16 -3.01
CA HIS A 226 -7.30 2.05 -3.88
C HIS A 226 -8.35 2.92 -3.15
N GLN A 227 -8.28 3.08 -1.83
CA GLN A 227 -9.32 3.76 -1.04
C GLN A 227 -9.69 5.13 -1.58
N ILE A 228 -8.73 6.03 -1.71
CA ILE A 228 -8.95 7.40 -2.19
C ILE A 228 -9.59 7.40 -3.57
N ARG A 229 -9.07 6.58 -4.48
CA ARG A 229 -9.53 6.45 -5.87
C ARG A 229 -10.99 5.99 -5.94
N ALA A 230 -11.31 4.93 -5.21
CA ALA A 230 -12.65 4.36 -5.18
C ALA A 230 -13.65 5.29 -4.48
N HIS A 231 -13.28 5.91 -3.36
CA HIS A 231 -14.12 6.84 -2.63
C HIS A 231 -14.48 8.07 -3.47
N LEU A 232 -13.51 8.72 -4.10
CA LEU A 232 -13.79 9.87 -4.95
C LEU A 232 -14.67 9.51 -6.14
N ALA A 233 -14.44 8.36 -6.75
CA ALA A 233 -15.29 7.86 -7.84
C ALA A 233 -16.72 7.57 -7.37
N SER A 234 -16.91 7.08 -6.13
CA SER A 234 -18.26 6.75 -5.60
C SER A 234 -19.14 7.99 -5.40
N ILE A 235 -18.53 9.15 -5.20
CA ILE A 235 -19.25 10.43 -5.10
C ILE A 235 -19.30 11.22 -6.43
N GLY A 236 -18.92 10.59 -7.56
CA GLY A 236 -18.97 11.20 -8.89
C GLY A 236 -17.74 12.05 -9.28
N HIS A 237 -16.69 12.06 -8.46
CA HIS A 237 -15.47 12.85 -8.70
C HIS A 237 -14.21 11.95 -8.80
N PRO A 238 -14.14 11.02 -9.80
CA PRO A 238 -12.95 10.20 -9.97
C PRO A 238 -11.71 11.06 -10.23
N LEU A 239 -10.54 10.55 -9.87
CA LEU A 239 -9.27 11.20 -10.15
C LEU A 239 -9.09 11.41 -11.66
N ILE A 240 -8.58 12.56 -12.06
CA ILE A 240 -8.15 12.76 -13.46
C ILE A 240 -7.08 11.73 -13.80
N GLY A 241 -7.19 11.09 -14.97
CA GLY A 241 -6.30 10.03 -15.43
C GLY A 241 -6.61 8.62 -14.89
N ASP A 242 -7.56 8.44 -13.99
CA ASP A 242 -7.86 7.12 -13.41
C ASP A 242 -8.79 6.28 -14.30
N ALA A 243 -8.21 5.58 -15.27
CA ALA A 243 -8.96 4.69 -16.15
C ALA A 243 -9.69 3.55 -15.43
N THR A 244 -9.20 3.13 -14.24
CA THR A 244 -9.82 2.03 -13.44
C THR A 244 -11.17 2.45 -12.86
N TYR A 245 -11.30 3.71 -12.46
CA TYR A 245 -12.47 4.25 -11.78
C TYR A 245 -13.23 5.30 -12.60
N GLY A 246 -12.96 5.40 -13.92
CA GLY A 246 -13.72 6.24 -14.83
C GLY A 246 -13.30 7.71 -14.86
N GLY A 247 -12.09 8.01 -14.42
CA GLY A 247 -11.54 9.37 -14.50
C GLY A 247 -11.27 9.81 -15.94
N ARG A 248 -11.55 11.08 -16.22
CA ARG A 248 -11.24 11.72 -17.49
C ARG A 248 -9.74 11.69 -17.75
N GLN A 249 -9.34 11.27 -18.94
CA GLN A 249 -7.93 11.25 -19.32
C GLN A 249 -7.41 12.68 -19.54
N ALA A 250 -6.14 12.90 -19.22
CA ALA A 250 -5.42 14.15 -19.44
C ALA A 250 -4.05 13.84 -20.03
N PRO A 251 -3.71 14.35 -21.23
CA PRO A 251 -2.44 14.07 -21.89
C PRO A 251 -1.21 14.43 -21.03
N GLU A 252 -1.33 15.45 -20.20
CA GLU A 252 -0.28 15.95 -19.29
C GLU A 252 0.17 14.88 -18.30
N LEU A 253 -0.74 13.99 -17.91
CA LEU A 253 -0.48 12.92 -16.95
C LEU A 253 0.06 11.63 -17.59
N GLY A 254 -0.01 11.49 -18.91
CA GLY A 254 0.28 10.21 -19.58
C GLY A 254 -0.66 9.10 -19.08
N GLU A 255 -0.09 8.02 -18.56
CA GLU A 255 -0.87 6.86 -18.07
C GLU A 255 -1.21 6.89 -16.57
N ARG A 256 -0.77 7.95 -15.85
CA ARG A 256 -0.98 8.00 -14.39
C ARG A 256 -2.32 8.67 -14.04
N HIS A 257 -2.80 8.37 -12.83
CA HIS A 257 -3.86 9.14 -12.17
C HIS A 257 -3.27 10.27 -11.33
N ALA A 258 -4.01 11.37 -11.18
CA ALA A 258 -3.60 12.56 -10.43
C ALA A 258 -3.73 12.35 -8.92
N LEU A 259 -2.85 11.54 -8.33
CA LEU A 259 -2.75 11.30 -6.89
C LEU A 259 -1.30 11.30 -6.44
N HIS A 260 -1.02 12.06 -5.38
CA HIS A 260 0.30 12.26 -4.84
C HIS A 260 0.29 12.25 -3.31
N ALA A 261 1.11 11.41 -2.68
CA ALA A 261 1.32 11.39 -1.23
C ALA A 261 2.26 12.53 -0.85
N SER A 262 1.67 13.70 -0.52
CA SER A 262 2.38 14.97 -0.38
C SER A 262 2.93 15.24 1.02
N TYR A 263 2.47 14.52 2.04
CA TYR A 263 2.90 14.77 3.41
C TYR A 263 2.88 13.52 4.26
N ILE A 264 3.90 13.38 5.09
CA ILE A 264 3.95 12.37 6.15
C ILE A 264 4.60 12.93 7.40
N ALA A 265 4.00 12.69 8.57
CA ALA A 265 4.55 13.08 9.86
C ALA A 265 4.26 12.05 10.94
N TRP A 266 5.18 12.00 11.90
CA TRP A 266 5.06 11.24 13.13
C TRP A 266 5.82 11.97 14.24
N ALA A 267 5.27 11.99 15.45
CA ALA A 267 5.88 12.69 16.58
C ALA A 267 7.15 12.03 17.13
N GLY A 268 7.37 10.75 16.75
CA GLY A 268 8.45 9.95 17.33
C GLY A 268 8.02 9.21 18.59
N ASP A 269 8.95 8.45 19.14
CA ASP A 269 8.85 7.80 20.44
C ASP A 269 10.16 7.98 21.25
N ASP A 270 10.35 7.21 22.30
CA ASP A 270 11.55 7.24 23.15
C ASP A 270 12.84 6.77 22.48
N THR A 271 12.73 6.13 21.31
CA THR A 271 13.84 5.51 20.57
C THR A 271 14.07 6.15 19.21
N ILE A 272 13.00 6.45 18.48
CA ILE A 272 13.04 6.96 17.11
C ILE A 272 12.54 8.40 17.11
N ALA A 273 13.41 9.31 16.67
CA ALA A 273 13.04 10.72 16.52
C ALA A 273 11.88 10.92 15.56
N GLY A 274 10.99 11.85 15.86
CA GLY A 274 9.88 12.23 15.01
C GLY A 274 10.34 12.87 13.71
N PHE A 275 9.44 12.89 12.75
CA PHE A 275 9.66 13.54 11.44
C PHE A 275 8.38 14.19 10.91
N ALA A 276 8.58 15.20 10.08
CA ALA A 276 7.52 15.83 9.30
C ALA A 276 8.11 16.28 7.96
N LEU A 277 7.57 15.78 6.86
CA LEU A 277 8.06 16.06 5.52
C LEU A 277 6.90 16.39 4.58
N ASP A 278 7.12 17.44 3.78
CA ASP A 278 6.30 17.78 2.63
C ASP A 278 7.03 17.38 1.35
N GLU A 279 6.29 16.86 0.37
CA GLU A 279 6.75 16.59 -0.99
C GLU A 279 5.94 17.46 -1.96
N ALA A 280 6.63 18.22 -2.78
CA ALA A 280 6.01 19.13 -3.72
C ALA A 280 5.14 18.40 -4.75
N LEU A 281 4.07 19.06 -5.20
CA LEU A 281 3.23 18.54 -6.28
C LEU A 281 4.10 18.27 -7.52
N PRO A 282 4.01 17.09 -8.16
CA PRO A 282 4.78 16.79 -9.36
C PRO A 282 4.44 17.74 -10.52
N ALA A 283 5.43 18.06 -11.36
CA ALA A 283 5.30 19.03 -12.44
C ALA A 283 4.15 18.73 -13.41
N ASP A 284 3.87 17.46 -13.70
CA ASP A 284 2.75 17.04 -14.54
C ASP A 284 1.38 17.38 -13.90
N MET A 285 1.24 17.17 -12.60
CA MET A 285 0.04 17.57 -11.86
C MET A 285 -0.04 19.10 -11.70
N GLU A 286 1.09 19.78 -11.46
CA GLU A 286 1.12 21.24 -11.37
C GLU A 286 0.71 21.86 -12.73
N SER A 287 1.24 21.36 -13.84
CA SER A 287 0.86 21.82 -15.19
C SER A 287 -0.63 21.66 -15.47
N LEU A 288 -1.21 20.55 -15.03
CA LEU A 288 -2.65 20.27 -15.22
C LEU A 288 -3.53 21.26 -14.45
N ILE A 289 -3.12 21.74 -13.28
CA ILE A 289 -3.91 22.63 -12.43
C ILE A 289 -3.48 24.09 -12.51
N ALA A 290 -2.37 24.41 -13.16
CA ALA A 290 -1.94 25.79 -13.38
C ALA A 290 -2.74 26.50 -14.47
N GLY A 291 -3.29 25.76 -15.43
CA GLY A 291 -4.21 26.19 -16.50
C GLY A 291 -3.56 26.99 -17.54
#